data_375312ad96315716e7854558bc02fe89
#
_entry.id   375312ad96315716e7854558bc02fe89
#
_cell.length_a   1.000
_cell.length_b   1.000
_cell.length_c   1.000
_cell.angle_alpha   90.00
_cell.angle_beta   90.00
_cell.angle_gamma   90.00
#
_symmetry.space_group_name_H-M   'P 1'
#
loop_
_entity.id
_entity.type
_entity.pdbx_description
1 polymer ?
#
loop_
_entity_poly.entity_id
_entity_poly.type
_entity_poly.pdbx_seq_one_letter_code
_entity_poly.pdbx_strand_id
1 'polypeptide(L)'
;MRQRTRQFYERMSLYTDIHMLREKEHRSIQWIANYLGLNFRTVHKYLKMNLEEYEKYAVEYGKKPRLLEAYKDFIADKLRQYPDTGAAQMHDWLKESYPFFPEVCPRTIYNTVMEVRQEANIPKVSVTERDYHILPESPSGQYAQVDFGQKKLRKGDGSEQKVYFMAMLLCRSRYKYIWFQDRPFTSETAVIAHEKAFEYFHGIPKEIIYDQDAVFLWNENIGDYIMTKVFDSYVRSRPFKPVFCRPGDPESKGKVENCVKYVKQNFLTNRSYSDLSVLQEQAEAWLKRTGNAMVHATTCKIPFDEWCSECKDLYPYVAVLLPKEDAGHAVLKTNCVRYKGNITLVPVGPSKGNERRARWGKPGGPPLIRRR
;
A
#
# COMPACT_ATOMS: atom_id res chain seq x y z
N MET A 1 -12.01 -30.17 8.94
CA MET A 1 -12.77 -31.41 8.72
C MET A 1 -13.31 -32.05 10.00
N ARG A 2 -12.46 -32.44 10.97
CA ARG A 2 -12.88 -33.13 12.22
C ARG A 2 -13.99 -32.43 13.04
N GLN A 3 -13.97 -31.09 13.18
CA GLN A 3 -14.94 -30.33 13.98
C GLN A 3 -16.34 -30.27 13.33
N ARG A 4 -16.44 -30.17 12.02
CA ARG A 4 -17.74 -30.21 11.28
C ARG A 4 -18.38 -31.59 11.34
N THR A 5 -17.59 -32.64 11.23
CA THR A 5 -18.05 -34.02 11.35
C THR A 5 -18.60 -34.29 12.75
N ARG A 6 -17.92 -33.82 13.79
CA ARG A 6 -18.40 -33.94 15.18
C ARG A 6 -19.73 -33.22 15.39
N GLN A 7 -19.85 -31.96 14.92
CA GLN A 7 -21.10 -31.19 15.02
C GLN A 7 -22.27 -31.83 14.22
N PHE A 8 -21.98 -32.49 13.11
CA PHE A 8 -23.00 -33.24 12.38
C PHE A 8 -23.53 -34.40 13.21
N TYR A 9 -22.66 -35.25 13.78
CA TYR A 9 -23.08 -36.37 14.61
C TYR A 9 -23.79 -35.92 15.89
N GLU A 10 -23.38 -34.85 16.52
CA GLU A 10 -24.05 -34.27 17.68
C GLU A 10 -25.50 -33.84 17.33
N ARG A 11 -25.74 -33.32 16.15
CA ARG A 11 -27.11 -32.98 15.65
C ARG A 11 -27.91 -34.21 15.33
N MET A 12 -27.32 -35.20 14.69
CA MET A 12 -27.99 -36.46 14.40
C MET A 12 -28.43 -37.20 15.68
N SER A 13 -27.55 -37.23 16.72
CA SER A 13 -27.91 -37.71 18.03
C SER A 13 -29.10 -36.96 18.63
N LEU A 14 -29.08 -35.64 18.58
CA LEU A 14 -30.16 -34.78 19.08
C LEU A 14 -31.51 -35.09 18.40
N TYR A 15 -31.50 -35.31 17.07
CA TYR A 15 -32.70 -35.69 16.33
C TYR A 15 -33.26 -37.03 16.80
N THR A 16 -32.35 -38.01 16.95
CA THR A 16 -32.72 -39.36 17.44
C THR A 16 -33.32 -39.30 18.86
N ASP A 17 -32.70 -38.50 19.73
CA ASP A 17 -33.16 -38.33 21.11
C ASP A 17 -34.54 -37.70 21.19
N ILE A 18 -34.83 -36.68 20.34
CA ILE A 18 -36.13 -36.04 20.27
C ILE A 18 -37.23 -37.02 19.81
N HIS A 19 -36.97 -37.83 18.78
CA HIS A 19 -37.91 -38.82 18.27
C HIS A 19 -38.11 -39.96 19.28
N MET A 20 -37.04 -40.45 19.91
CA MET A 20 -37.13 -41.47 20.92
C MET A 20 -37.97 -41.03 22.15
N LEU A 21 -37.74 -39.83 22.66
CA LEU A 21 -38.50 -39.26 23.79
C LEU A 21 -39.98 -39.02 23.38
N ARG A 22 -40.28 -38.72 22.12
CA ARG A 22 -41.64 -38.48 21.65
C ARG A 22 -42.39 -39.81 21.38
N GLU A 23 -41.78 -40.74 20.67
CA GLU A 23 -42.40 -41.91 20.12
C GLU A 23 -42.41 -43.07 21.10
N LYS A 24 -41.30 -43.28 21.83
CA LYS A 24 -41.18 -44.39 22.82
C LYS A 24 -41.60 -44.01 24.21
N GLU A 25 -41.23 -42.80 24.67
CA GLU A 25 -41.53 -42.36 26.03
C GLU A 25 -42.81 -41.50 26.12
N HIS A 26 -43.43 -41.19 24.99
CA HIS A 26 -44.69 -40.41 24.87
C HIS A 26 -44.64 -39.02 25.58
N ARG A 27 -43.42 -38.40 25.69
CA ARG A 27 -43.25 -37.11 26.33
C ARG A 27 -43.89 -35.98 25.51
N SER A 28 -44.38 -34.95 26.19
CA SER A 28 -44.88 -33.75 25.54
C SER A 28 -43.76 -32.94 24.89
N ILE A 29 -44.03 -32.22 23.80
CA ILE A 29 -43.05 -31.35 23.12
C ILE A 29 -42.46 -30.31 24.09
N GLN A 30 -43.29 -29.77 24.97
CA GLN A 30 -42.84 -28.82 25.97
C GLN A 30 -41.85 -29.45 26.97
N TRP A 31 -42.12 -30.69 27.41
CA TRP A 31 -41.24 -31.42 28.29
C TRP A 31 -39.90 -31.73 27.62
N ILE A 32 -39.91 -32.19 26.36
CA ILE A 32 -38.71 -32.46 25.57
C ILE A 32 -37.87 -31.22 25.38
N ALA A 33 -38.53 -30.08 25.08
CA ALA A 33 -37.86 -28.78 24.92
C ALA A 33 -37.12 -28.36 26.20
N ASN A 34 -37.79 -28.45 27.36
CA ASN A 34 -37.22 -28.13 28.65
C ASN A 34 -36.09 -29.11 29.03
N TYR A 35 -36.25 -30.37 28.77
CA TYR A 35 -35.30 -31.44 29.13
C TYR A 35 -33.97 -31.30 28.32
N LEU A 36 -34.09 -31.02 27.01
CA LEU A 36 -32.94 -30.84 26.12
C LEU A 36 -32.40 -29.40 26.04
N GLY A 37 -33.01 -28.47 26.80
CA GLY A 37 -32.60 -27.04 26.73
C GLY A 37 -32.88 -26.37 25.38
N LEU A 38 -33.90 -26.82 24.65
CA LEU A 38 -34.25 -26.32 23.31
C LEU A 38 -35.49 -25.45 23.32
N ASN A 39 -35.67 -24.66 22.28
CA ASN A 39 -36.93 -23.93 22.07
C ASN A 39 -38.03 -24.91 21.61
N PHE A 40 -39.25 -24.73 22.09
CA PHE A 40 -40.42 -25.52 21.72
C PHE A 40 -40.58 -25.58 20.16
N ARG A 41 -40.42 -24.46 19.47
CA ARG A 41 -40.50 -24.40 18.01
C ARG A 41 -39.47 -25.25 17.30
N THR A 42 -38.27 -25.35 17.87
CA THR A 42 -37.16 -26.18 17.37
C THR A 42 -37.50 -27.65 17.44
N VAL A 43 -37.99 -28.12 18.62
CA VAL A 43 -38.42 -29.51 18.80
C VAL A 43 -39.56 -29.87 17.88
N HIS A 44 -40.60 -29.00 17.79
CA HIS A 44 -41.74 -29.20 16.89
C HIS A 44 -41.30 -29.22 15.42
N LYS A 45 -40.34 -28.38 15.00
CA LYS A 45 -39.78 -28.40 13.67
C LYS A 45 -39.07 -29.71 13.35
N TYR A 46 -38.27 -30.23 14.25
CA TYR A 46 -37.50 -31.46 14.05
C TYR A 46 -38.38 -32.69 14.03
N LEU A 47 -39.46 -32.74 14.83
CA LEU A 47 -40.45 -33.80 14.78
C LEU A 47 -41.28 -33.85 13.51
N LYS A 48 -41.35 -32.73 12.75
CA LYS A 48 -42.01 -32.68 11.45
C LYS A 48 -41.15 -33.12 10.29
N MET A 49 -39.82 -33.16 10.47
CA MET A 49 -38.86 -33.58 9.46
C MET A 49 -38.69 -35.09 9.47
N ASN A 50 -38.67 -35.73 8.30
CA ASN A 50 -38.18 -37.08 8.21
C ASN A 50 -36.63 -37.12 8.33
N LEU A 51 -36.07 -38.33 8.44
CA LEU A 51 -34.62 -38.49 8.64
C LEU A 51 -33.79 -37.88 7.51
N GLU A 52 -34.20 -38.07 6.24
CA GLU A 52 -33.49 -37.55 5.06
C GLU A 52 -33.53 -36.02 5.01
N GLU A 53 -34.68 -35.43 5.33
CA GLU A 53 -34.84 -33.98 5.41
C GLU A 53 -33.96 -33.37 6.53
N TYR A 54 -33.91 -34.07 7.67
CA TYR A 54 -33.07 -33.61 8.80
C TYR A 54 -31.59 -33.77 8.49
N GLU A 55 -31.15 -34.84 7.84
CA GLU A 55 -29.78 -35.00 7.38
C GLU A 55 -29.33 -33.85 6.48
N LYS A 56 -30.13 -33.55 5.45
CA LYS A 56 -29.87 -32.39 4.58
C LYS A 56 -29.79 -31.10 5.38
N TYR A 57 -30.78 -30.89 6.25
CA TYR A 57 -30.77 -29.72 7.15
C TYR A 57 -29.53 -29.68 8.04
N ALA A 58 -29.10 -30.79 8.65
CA ALA A 58 -27.94 -30.87 9.53
C ALA A 58 -26.62 -30.60 8.78
N VAL A 59 -26.51 -31.02 7.52
CA VAL A 59 -25.37 -30.74 6.63
C VAL A 59 -25.32 -29.25 6.25
N GLU A 60 -26.48 -28.65 6.02
CA GLU A 60 -26.59 -27.25 5.58
C GLU A 60 -26.65 -26.26 6.75
N TYR A 61 -26.91 -26.75 7.95
CA TYR A 61 -27.06 -25.91 9.14
C TYR A 61 -25.81 -25.04 9.39
N GLY A 62 -26.02 -23.76 9.50
CA GLY A 62 -24.98 -22.78 9.74
C GLY A 62 -24.16 -22.41 8.50
N LYS A 63 -24.48 -22.94 7.34
CA LYS A 63 -23.94 -22.45 6.06
C LYS A 63 -24.66 -21.14 5.71
N LYS A 64 -24.16 -20.02 6.27
CA LYS A 64 -24.57 -18.72 5.75
C LYS A 64 -23.98 -18.56 4.36
N PRO A 65 -24.72 -17.97 3.39
CA PRO A 65 -24.12 -17.60 2.11
C PRO A 65 -22.89 -16.74 2.41
N ARG A 66 -21.72 -17.18 1.93
CA ARG A 66 -20.48 -16.49 2.19
C ARG A 66 -20.40 -15.31 1.24
N LEU A 67 -20.27 -14.12 1.79
CA LEU A 67 -20.23 -12.87 1.03
C LEU A 67 -19.16 -12.86 -0.07
N LEU A 68 -18.06 -13.61 0.13
CA LEU A 68 -16.94 -13.68 -0.80
C LEU A 68 -16.92 -14.94 -1.68
N GLU A 69 -17.98 -15.76 -1.69
CA GLU A 69 -18.00 -16.98 -2.49
C GLU A 69 -17.89 -16.70 -3.99
N ALA A 70 -18.56 -15.66 -4.47
CA ALA A 70 -18.50 -15.22 -5.86
C ALA A 70 -17.11 -14.75 -6.35
N TYR A 71 -16.19 -14.48 -5.43
CA TYR A 71 -14.84 -13.97 -5.72
C TYR A 71 -13.75 -15.03 -5.59
N LYS A 72 -14.10 -16.27 -5.19
CA LYS A 72 -13.10 -17.33 -4.96
C LYS A 72 -12.31 -17.70 -6.21
N ASP A 73 -12.95 -17.74 -7.36
CA ASP A 73 -12.28 -18.07 -8.63
C ASP A 73 -11.22 -17.01 -8.98
N PHE A 74 -11.55 -15.73 -8.84
CA PHE A 74 -10.58 -14.64 -9.00
C PHE A 74 -9.40 -14.77 -8.04
N ILE A 75 -9.69 -15.05 -6.76
CA ILE A 75 -8.65 -15.25 -5.73
C ILE A 75 -7.76 -16.45 -6.10
N ALA A 76 -8.36 -17.57 -6.55
CA ALA A 76 -7.62 -18.76 -6.92
C ALA A 76 -6.71 -18.52 -8.13
N ASP A 77 -7.20 -17.85 -9.17
CA ASP A 77 -6.43 -17.55 -10.37
C ASP A 77 -5.26 -16.60 -10.06
N LYS A 78 -5.50 -15.57 -9.26
CA LYS A 78 -4.43 -14.67 -8.80
C LYS A 78 -3.38 -15.39 -7.95
N LEU A 79 -3.79 -16.31 -7.07
CA LEU A 79 -2.87 -17.10 -6.25
C LEU A 79 -2.09 -18.14 -7.06
N ARG A 80 -2.65 -18.71 -8.13
CA ARG A 80 -1.92 -19.59 -9.06
C ARG A 80 -0.85 -18.80 -9.82
N GLN A 81 -1.20 -17.59 -10.27
CA GLN A 81 -0.29 -16.71 -10.98
C GLN A 81 0.81 -16.13 -10.07
N TYR A 82 0.45 -15.80 -8.82
CA TYR A 82 1.30 -15.13 -7.84
C TYR A 82 1.15 -15.78 -6.46
N PRO A 83 1.83 -16.90 -6.19
CA PRO A 83 1.67 -17.66 -4.93
C PRO A 83 2.09 -16.91 -3.67
N ASP A 84 2.94 -15.88 -3.81
CA ASP A 84 3.45 -15.05 -2.71
C ASP A 84 2.52 -13.89 -2.32
N THR A 85 1.38 -13.70 -3.02
CA THR A 85 0.44 -12.61 -2.78
C THR A 85 -0.16 -12.68 -1.37
N GLY A 86 -0.03 -11.59 -0.62
CA GLY A 86 -0.63 -11.46 0.71
C GLY A 86 -2.14 -11.19 0.66
N ALA A 87 -2.86 -11.53 1.75
CA ALA A 87 -4.30 -11.29 1.84
C ALA A 87 -4.66 -9.79 1.75
N ALA A 88 -3.80 -8.89 2.25
CA ALA A 88 -4.00 -7.45 2.15
C ALA A 88 -3.91 -6.95 0.70
N GLN A 89 -2.97 -7.47 -0.08
CA GLN A 89 -2.85 -7.16 -1.51
C GLN A 89 -4.03 -7.76 -2.30
N MET A 90 -4.45 -8.98 -1.97
CA MET A 90 -5.64 -9.60 -2.59
C MET A 90 -6.89 -8.76 -2.33
N HIS A 91 -7.05 -8.22 -1.12
CA HIS A 91 -8.16 -7.33 -0.78
C HIS A 91 -8.14 -6.05 -1.64
N ASP A 92 -6.96 -5.47 -1.85
CA ASP A 92 -6.81 -4.30 -2.71
C ASP A 92 -7.17 -4.62 -4.17
N TRP A 93 -6.69 -5.73 -4.71
CA TRP A 93 -7.02 -6.17 -6.07
C TRP A 93 -8.51 -6.47 -6.28
N LEU A 94 -9.19 -7.02 -5.27
CA LEU A 94 -10.64 -7.20 -5.34
C LEU A 94 -11.37 -5.85 -5.42
N LYS A 95 -10.97 -4.86 -4.63
CA LYS A 95 -11.52 -3.50 -4.70
C LYS A 95 -11.18 -2.79 -6.01
N GLU A 96 -10.01 -3.03 -6.57
CA GLU A 96 -9.57 -2.46 -7.85
C GLU A 96 -10.34 -3.08 -9.04
N SER A 97 -10.62 -4.40 -8.98
CA SER A 97 -11.24 -5.14 -10.08
C SER A 97 -12.75 -5.10 -10.06
N TYR A 98 -13.37 -4.88 -8.90
CA TYR A 98 -14.82 -4.93 -8.73
C TYR A 98 -15.33 -3.62 -8.11
N PRO A 99 -15.92 -2.70 -8.91
CA PRO A 99 -16.42 -1.40 -8.42
C PRO A 99 -17.46 -1.49 -7.29
N PHE A 100 -18.23 -2.61 -7.25
CA PHE A 100 -19.23 -2.87 -6.22
C PHE A 100 -18.78 -3.96 -5.23
N PHE A 101 -17.47 -4.09 -5.00
CA PHE A 101 -16.95 -5.02 -4.01
C PHE A 101 -17.50 -4.68 -2.61
N PRO A 102 -18.07 -5.65 -1.87
CA PRO A 102 -18.69 -5.39 -0.58
C PRO A 102 -17.64 -4.96 0.44
N GLU A 103 -18.07 -4.10 1.37
CA GLU A 103 -17.22 -3.73 2.49
C GLU A 103 -17.12 -4.90 3.47
N VAL A 104 -15.91 -5.42 3.63
CA VAL A 104 -15.61 -6.58 4.49
C VAL A 104 -14.38 -6.31 5.36
N CYS A 105 -14.38 -6.86 6.56
CA CYS A 105 -13.23 -6.71 7.42
C CYS A 105 -12.01 -7.51 6.89
N PRO A 106 -10.78 -7.04 7.15
CA PRO A 106 -9.55 -7.71 6.71
C PRO A 106 -9.44 -9.17 7.14
N ARG A 107 -10.02 -9.52 8.28
CA ARG A 107 -10.03 -10.91 8.77
C ARG A 107 -10.86 -11.83 7.89
N THR A 108 -11.98 -11.36 7.35
CA THR A 108 -12.83 -12.12 6.42
C THR A 108 -12.06 -12.43 5.15
N ILE A 109 -11.36 -11.42 4.56
CA ILE A 109 -10.49 -11.62 3.39
C ILE A 109 -9.38 -12.63 3.71
N TYR A 110 -8.67 -12.45 4.82
CA TYR A 110 -7.61 -13.37 5.23
C TYR A 110 -8.11 -14.82 5.31
N ASN A 111 -9.26 -15.05 5.95
CA ASN A 111 -9.83 -16.39 6.09
C ASN A 111 -10.21 -16.98 4.72
N THR A 112 -10.81 -16.18 3.83
CA THR A 112 -11.18 -16.64 2.47
C THR A 112 -9.93 -16.96 1.64
N VAL A 113 -8.90 -16.10 1.66
CA VAL A 113 -7.64 -16.35 0.96
C VAL A 113 -6.96 -17.63 1.48
N MET A 114 -6.96 -17.86 2.79
CA MET A 114 -6.38 -19.08 3.38
C MET A 114 -7.20 -20.33 3.02
N GLU A 115 -8.52 -20.22 2.95
CA GLU A 115 -9.40 -21.30 2.48
C GLU A 115 -9.12 -21.65 1.02
N VAL A 116 -9.07 -20.64 0.13
CA VAL A 116 -8.75 -20.86 -1.28
C VAL A 116 -7.35 -21.46 -1.47
N ARG A 117 -6.35 -21.02 -0.67
CA ARG A 117 -5.02 -21.64 -0.68
C ARG A 117 -5.07 -23.12 -0.33
N GLN A 118 -5.86 -23.48 0.68
CA GLN A 118 -6.02 -24.87 1.11
C GLN A 118 -6.77 -25.70 0.03
N GLU A 119 -7.83 -25.15 -0.55
CA GLU A 119 -8.62 -25.81 -1.59
C GLU A 119 -7.78 -26.01 -2.89
N ALA A 120 -6.96 -25.02 -3.25
CA ALA A 120 -6.10 -25.05 -4.43
C ALA A 120 -4.71 -25.68 -4.16
N ASN A 121 -4.42 -26.11 -2.93
CA ASN A 121 -3.13 -26.67 -2.49
C ASN A 121 -1.92 -25.73 -2.74
N ILE A 122 -2.10 -24.42 -2.53
CA ILE A 122 -1.06 -23.39 -2.69
C ILE A 122 -0.48 -23.04 -1.31
N PRO A 123 0.79 -23.37 -1.01
CA PRO A 123 1.38 -23.10 0.30
C PRO A 123 1.52 -21.60 0.56
N LYS A 124 1.39 -21.19 1.82
CA LYS A 124 1.72 -19.84 2.25
C LYS A 124 3.24 -19.69 2.38
N VAL A 125 3.80 -18.65 1.76
CA VAL A 125 5.21 -18.29 1.97
C VAL A 125 5.36 -17.76 3.40
N SER A 126 6.23 -18.38 4.21
CA SER A 126 6.51 -17.94 5.58
C SER A 126 7.49 -16.76 5.58
N VAL A 127 7.19 -15.72 6.34
CA VAL A 127 8.10 -14.60 6.61
C VAL A 127 8.56 -14.71 8.06
N THR A 128 9.86 -14.61 8.30
CA THR A 128 10.43 -14.60 9.66
C THR A 128 10.04 -13.31 10.36
N GLU A 129 9.33 -13.41 11.48
CA GLU A 129 8.95 -12.25 12.30
C GLU A 129 10.17 -11.83 13.16
N ARG A 130 10.38 -10.51 13.31
CA ARG A 130 11.34 -9.91 14.22
C ARG A 130 10.59 -9.17 15.32
N ASP A 131 11.05 -9.27 16.55
CA ASP A 131 10.51 -8.51 17.66
C ASP A 131 10.97 -7.03 17.58
N TYR A 132 10.01 -6.10 17.72
CA TYR A 132 10.27 -4.67 17.75
C TYR A 132 9.67 -4.05 19.01
N HIS A 133 10.42 -3.12 19.62
CA HIS A 133 9.90 -2.31 20.71
C HIS A 133 8.92 -1.24 20.19
N ILE A 134 7.84 -1.01 20.92
CA ILE A 134 6.85 0.03 20.58
C ILE A 134 7.44 1.38 21.00
N LEU A 135 7.69 2.25 20.02
CA LEU A 135 8.14 3.63 20.29
C LEU A 135 6.94 4.51 20.72
N PRO A 136 7.17 5.52 21.58
CA PRO A 136 6.16 6.50 21.93
C PRO A 136 5.57 7.19 20.70
N GLU A 137 4.29 7.54 20.77
CA GLU A 137 3.63 8.26 19.68
C GLU A 137 4.21 9.68 19.53
N SER A 138 4.41 10.08 18.27
CA SER A 138 4.95 11.39 17.94
C SER A 138 3.91 12.49 18.18
N PRO A 139 4.31 13.70 18.58
CA PRO A 139 3.41 14.87 18.64
C PRO A 139 2.81 15.16 17.25
N SER A 140 1.60 15.74 17.26
CA SER A 140 0.86 16.11 16.04
C SER A 140 1.61 17.19 15.25
N GLY A 141 1.70 17.01 13.92
CA GLY A 141 2.36 17.93 13.00
C GLY A 141 3.88 18.10 13.19
N GLN A 142 4.48 17.37 14.12
CA GLN A 142 5.90 17.58 14.47
C GLN A 142 6.84 16.90 13.50
N TYR A 143 6.65 15.59 13.24
CA TYR A 143 7.62 14.79 12.52
C TYR A 143 7.05 14.14 11.25
N ALA A 144 7.83 14.20 10.18
CA ALA A 144 7.69 13.28 9.05
C ALA A 144 8.98 12.48 8.87
N GLN A 145 8.92 11.36 8.20
CA GLN A 145 10.06 10.54 7.81
C GLN A 145 10.05 10.35 6.29
N VAL A 146 11.23 10.39 5.68
CA VAL A 146 11.45 10.18 4.25
C VAL A 146 12.40 9.01 4.03
N ASP A 147 12.04 8.16 3.09
CA ASP A 147 12.92 7.08 2.64
C ASP A 147 12.70 6.78 1.16
N PHE A 148 13.74 6.22 0.53
CA PHE A 148 13.70 5.83 -0.87
C PHE A 148 13.56 4.31 -1.02
N GLY A 149 12.82 3.93 -2.03
CA GLY A 149 12.68 2.54 -2.41
C GLY A 149 12.86 2.33 -3.90
N GLN A 150 13.11 1.08 -4.27
CA GLN A 150 13.17 0.67 -5.68
C GLN A 150 12.59 -0.73 -5.85
N LYS A 151 12.00 -0.99 -7.02
CA LYS A 151 11.46 -2.31 -7.39
C LYS A 151 11.56 -2.48 -8.90
N LYS A 152 11.79 -3.70 -9.36
CA LYS A 152 11.64 -4.08 -10.76
C LYS A 152 10.20 -4.54 -10.98
N LEU A 153 9.56 -4.04 -12.01
CA LEU A 153 8.20 -4.38 -12.43
C LEU A 153 8.26 -4.98 -13.83
N ARG A 154 7.40 -5.95 -14.10
CA ARG A 154 7.28 -6.56 -15.43
C ARG A 154 6.43 -5.69 -16.34
N LYS A 155 6.85 -5.55 -17.59
CA LYS A 155 6.05 -4.95 -18.67
C LYS A 155 5.22 -6.02 -19.39
N GLY A 156 4.24 -5.58 -20.16
CA GLY A 156 3.41 -6.49 -20.96
C GLY A 156 4.18 -7.27 -22.02
N ASP A 157 5.34 -6.77 -22.47
CA ASP A 157 6.25 -7.44 -23.41
C ASP A 157 7.22 -8.43 -22.74
N GLY A 158 7.08 -8.67 -21.43
CA GLY A 158 7.93 -9.54 -20.63
C GLY A 158 9.25 -8.91 -20.16
N SER A 159 9.59 -7.71 -20.61
CA SER A 159 10.77 -6.97 -20.12
C SER A 159 10.53 -6.41 -18.71
N GLU A 160 11.62 -6.01 -18.02
CA GLU A 160 11.54 -5.41 -16.70
C GLU A 160 11.82 -3.89 -16.75
N GLN A 161 11.05 -3.14 -16.00
CA GLN A 161 11.31 -1.73 -15.69
C GLN A 161 11.66 -1.57 -14.21
N LYS A 162 12.80 -0.97 -13.93
CA LYS A 162 13.16 -0.57 -12.58
C LYS A 162 12.50 0.78 -12.30
N VAL A 163 11.70 0.84 -11.24
CA VAL A 163 11.07 2.06 -10.74
C VAL A 163 11.67 2.42 -9.39
N TYR A 164 11.80 3.71 -9.15
CA TYR A 164 12.28 4.29 -7.91
C TYR A 164 11.15 5.09 -7.30
N PHE A 165 11.08 5.14 -5.99
CA PHE A 165 10.06 5.94 -5.33
C PHE A 165 10.59 6.55 -4.04
N MET A 166 10.08 7.72 -3.72
CA MET A 166 10.19 8.36 -2.41
C MET A 166 8.91 8.10 -1.64
N ALA A 167 9.02 7.62 -0.41
CA ALA A 167 7.93 7.54 0.53
C ALA A 167 8.12 8.61 1.61
N MET A 168 7.09 9.44 1.83
CA MET A 168 7.03 10.37 2.95
C MET A 168 5.85 9.99 3.84
N LEU A 169 6.10 9.92 5.15
CA LEU A 169 5.15 9.48 6.16
C LEU A 169 5.07 10.50 7.30
N LEU A 170 3.87 11.00 7.61
CA LEU A 170 3.63 11.76 8.84
C LEU A 170 3.68 10.81 10.04
N CYS A 171 4.54 11.10 11.02
CA CYS A 171 4.84 10.17 12.11
C CYS A 171 3.68 9.95 13.09
N ARG A 172 2.76 10.90 13.23
CA ARG A 172 1.60 10.79 14.12
C ARG A 172 0.47 10.02 13.48
N SER A 173 -0.05 10.49 12.35
CA SER A 173 -1.19 9.89 11.66
C SER A 173 -0.86 8.61 10.88
N ARG A 174 0.40 8.38 10.57
CA ARG A 174 0.83 7.35 9.60
C ARG A 174 0.32 7.64 8.18
N TYR A 175 -0.18 8.86 7.93
CA TYR A 175 -0.60 9.30 6.61
C TYR A 175 0.60 9.41 5.70
N LYS A 176 0.55 8.80 4.55
CA LYS A 176 1.71 8.60 3.67
C LYS A 176 1.46 9.07 2.26
N TYR A 177 2.51 9.53 1.60
CA TYR A 177 2.54 9.86 0.18
C TYR A 177 3.71 9.13 -0.49
N ILE A 178 3.54 8.81 -1.77
CA ILE A 178 4.53 8.08 -2.56
C ILE A 178 4.65 8.74 -3.92
N TRP A 179 5.88 9.06 -4.30
CA TRP A 179 6.21 9.63 -5.60
C TRP A 179 7.12 8.69 -6.38
N PHE A 180 6.76 8.36 -7.61
CA PHE A 180 7.50 7.45 -8.48
C PHE A 180 8.30 8.18 -9.55
N GLN A 181 9.45 7.58 -9.94
CA GLN A 181 10.21 7.97 -11.12
C GLN A 181 10.95 6.76 -11.72
N ASP A 182 11.41 6.90 -12.97
CA ASP A 182 12.07 5.84 -13.75
C ASP A 182 13.60 5.83 -13.61
N ARG A 183 14.18 6.77 -12.88
CA ARG A 183 15.61 6.96 -12.64
C ARG A 183 15.89 7.17 -11.14
N PRO A 184 17.15 6.94 -10.68
CA PRO A 184 17.51 7.24 -9.30
C PRO A 184 17.22 8.70 -8.94
N PHE A 185 16.90 8.95 -7.66
CA PHE A 185 16.69 10.30 -7.16
C PHE A 185 17.98 11.12 -7.19
N THR A 186 17.84 12.38 -7.56
CA THR A 186 18.82 13.45 -7.36
C THR A 186 18.28 14.45 -6.36
N SER A 187 19.10 15.38 -5.87
CA SER A 187 18.62 16.43 -4.98
C SER A 187 17.47 17.25 -5.59
N GLU A 188 17.52 17.52 -6.90
CA GLU A 188 16.47 18.25 -7.62
C GLU A 188 15.17 17.47 -7.68
N THR A 189 15.24 16.18 -8.04
CA THR A 189 14.02 15.36 -8.12
C THR A 189 13.44 15.04 -6.75
N ALA A 190 14.28 14.96 -5.72
CA ALA A 190 13.82 14.83 -4.34
C ALA A 190 13.05 16.08 -3.88
N VAL A 191 13.52 17.29 -4.22
CA VAL A 191 12.79 18.55 -3.95
C VAL A 191 11.39 18.52 -4.60
N ILE A 192 11.29 18.09 -5.86
CA ILE A 192 9.98 17.96 -6.55
C ILE A 192 9.08 16.99 -5.80
N ALA A 193 9.61 15.84 -5.38
CA ALA A 193 8.84 14.84 -4.65
C ALA A 193 8.38 15.35 -3.27
N HIS A 194 9.17 16.18 -2.58
CA HIS A 194 8.77 16.85 -1.33
C HIS A 194 7.62 17.81 -1.55
N GLU A 195 7.70 18.66 -2.58
CA GLU A 195 6.61 19.58 -2.91
C GLU A 195 5.30 18.85 -3.21
N LYS A 196 5.37 17.72 -3.93
CA LYS A 196 4.21 16.87 -4.18
C LYS A 196 3.66 16.22 -2.90
N ALA A 197 4.53 15.84 -1.99
CA ALA A 197 4.10 15.32 -0.69
C ALA A 197 3.43 16.42 0.17
N PHE A 198 3.97 17.62 0.20
CA PHE A 198 3.38 18.74 0.96
C PHE A 198 2.03 19.18 0.38
N GLU A 199 1.91 19.20 -0.96
CA GLU A 199 0.65 19.42 -1.65
C GLU A 199 -0.40 18.38 -1.23
N TYR A 200 -0.03 17.11 -1.20
CA TYR A 200 -0.89 16.00 -0.81
C TYR A 200 -1.29 16.03 0.68
N PHE A 201 -0.36 16.43 1.56
CA PHE A 201 -0.63 16.57 3.00
C PHE A 201 -1.40 17.85 3.36
N HIS A 202 -1.56 18.78 2.42
CA HIS A 202 -2.09 20.13 2.65
C HIS A 202 -1.32 20.89 3.73
N GLY A 203 -0.01 20.61 3.87
CA GLY A 203 0.83 21.25 4.89
C GLY A 203 2.23 20.69 4.94
N ILE A 204 3.08 21.33 5.75
CA ILE A 204 4.49 21.01 5.92
C ILE A 204 4.73 20.62 7.38
N PRO A 205 5.29 19.44 7.70
CA PRO A 205 5.65 19.07 9.06
C PRO A 205 6.78 19.95 9.61
N LYS A 206 6.90 20.09 10.92
CA LYS A 206 7.91 20.96 11.54
C LYS A 206 9.33 20.42 11.36
N GLU A 207 9.49 19.10 11.43
CA GLU A 207 10.78 18.43 11.25
C GLU A 207 10.62 17.22 10.33
N ILE A 208 11.63 17.00 9.47
CA ILE A 208 11.64 15.85 8.57
C ILE A 208 12.91 15.05 8.81
N ILE A 209 12.73 13.76 9.08
CA ILE A 209 13.80 12.83 9.41
C ILE A 209 14.25 12.11 8.13
N TYR A 210 15.54 12.19 7.85
CA TYR A 210 16.22 11.63 6.69
C TYR A 210 17.25 10.60 7.08
N ASP A 211 17.51 9.66 6.18
CA ASP A 211 18.75 8.89 6.21
C ASP A 211 19.92 9.71 5.67
N GLN A 212 21.14 9.25 5.96
CA GLN A 212 22.36 9.82 5.41
C GLN A 212 22.55 9.37 3.94
N ASP A 213 21.65 9.83 3.06
CA ASP A 213 21.69 9.51 1.63
C ASP A 213 22.42 10.64 0.87
N ALA A 214 23.22 10.25 -0.12
CA ALA A 214 23.94 11.18 -1.02
C ALA A 214 23.00 12.12 -1.81
N VAL A 215 21.73 11.83 -1.89
CA VAL A 215 20.70 12.72 -2.43
C VAL A 215 20.59 14.01 -1.62
N PHE A 216 20.78 13.95 -0.30
CA PHE A 216 20.65 15.06 0.63
C PHE A 216 21.99 15.60 1.14
N LEU A 217 22.98 14.71 1.31
CA LEU A 217 24.26 15.04 1.91
C LEU A 217 25.40 14.95 0.89
N TRP A 218 26.28 15.94 0.91
CA TRP A 218 27.53 15.93 0.14
C TRP A 218 28.65 15.22 0.91
N ASN A 219 28.73 15.45 2.22
CA ASN A 219 29.74 14.86 3.09
C ASN A 219 29.28 14.82 4.55
N GLU A 220 29.83 13.89 5.31
CA GLU A 220 29.67 13.77 6.76
C GLU A 220 31.04 13.91 7.43
N ASN A 221 31.22 14.90 8.32
CA ASN A 221 32.35 15.04 9.17
C ASN A 221 31.91 14.98 10.65
N ILE A 222 32.10 13.83 11.31
CA ILE A 222 31.98 13.62 12.77
C ILE A 222 30.78 14.39 13.40
N GLY A 223 29.59 14.24 12.81
CA GLY A 223 28.34 14.86 13.32
C GLY A 223 27.96 16.20 12.68
N ASP A 224 28.81 16.81 11.85
CA ASP A 224 28.44 17.96 11.02
C ASP A 224 28.04 17.46 9.61
N TYR A 225 26.77 17.64 9.26
CA TYR A 225 26.24 17.26 7.96
C TYR A 225 26.34 18.43 6.98
N ILE A 226 27.02 18.20 5.85
CA ILE A 226 27.05 19.15 4.74
C ILE A 226 26.01 18.73 3.72
N MET A 227 24.92 19.48 3.64
CA MET A 227 23.87 19.24 2.63
C MET A 227 24.37 19.57 1.24
N THR A 228 23.76 18.91 0.23
CA THR A 228 23.95 19.30 -1.16
C THR A 228 23.45 20.74 -1.38
N LYS A 229 24.09 21.51 -2.26
CA LYS A 229 23.72 22.93 -2.49
C LYS A 229 22.27 23.14 -2.83
N VAL A 230 21.68 22.21 -3.61
CA VAL A 230 20.28 22.28 -4.03
C VAL A 230 19.37 22.05 -2.83
N PHE A 231 19.66 21.02 -2.04
CA PHE A 231 18.84 20.67 -0.88
C PHE A 231 18.96 21.71 0.24
N ASP A 232 20.17 22.25 0.50
CA ASP A 232 20.37 23.33 1.47
C ASP A 232 19.58 24.60 1.10
N SER A 233 19.64 25.00 -0.17
CA SER A 233 18.85 26.15 -0.67
C SER A 233 17.33 25.91 -0.53
N TYR A 234 16.89 24.70 -0.77
CA TYR A 234 15.49 24.31 -0.62
C TYR A 234 15.05 24.36 0.86
N VAL A 235 15.81 23.75 1.76
CA VAL A 235 15.53 23.75 3.20
C VAL A 235 15.42 25.19 3.73
N ARG A 236 16.31 26.09 3.32
CA ARG A 236 16.27 27.51 3.73
C ARG A 236 15.04 28.25 3.20
N SER A 237 14.41 27.75 2.14
CA SER A 237 13.20 28.34 1.55
C SER A 237 11.90 27.81 2.18
N ARG A 238 11.96 26.83 3.07
CA ARG A 238 10.82 26.15 3.65
C ARG A 238 10.86 26.18 5.19
N PRO A 239 9.70 26.15 5.88
CA PRO A 239 9.65 26.29 7.33
C PRO A 239 9.99 25.01 8.10
N PHE A 240 10.37 23.91 7.45
CA PHE A 240 10.72 22.67 8.14
C PHE A 240 12.22 22.60 8.48
N LYS A 241 12.54 21.85 9.53
CA LYS A 241 13.92 21.54 9.93
C LYS A 241 14.29 20.12 9.48
N PRO A 242 15.37 19.91 8.73
CA PRO A 242 15.89 18.58 8.42
C PRO A 242 16.60 17.99 9.64
N VAL A 243 16.35 16.71 9.91
CA VAL A 243 16.99 15.91 10.95
C VAL A 243 17.59 14.67 10.30
N PHE A 244 18.89 14.48 10.42
CA PHE A 244 19.56 13.30 9.88
C PHE A 244 19.78 12.27 10.97
N CYS A 245 19.38 11.02 10.71
CA CYS A 245 19.58 9.90 11.62
C CYS A 245 21.08 9.65 11.82
N ARG A 246 21.47 9.29 13.04
CA ARG A 246 22.84 8.82 13.30
C ARG A 246 23.03 7.42 12.73
N PRO A 247 24.24 7.07 12.25
CA PRO A 247 24.55 5.71 11.86
C PRO A 247 24.25 4.74 13.02
N GLY A 248 23.48 3.69 12.77
CA GLY A 248 23.18 2.67 13.77
C GLY A 248 22.02 2.99 14.73
N ASP A 249 21.18 4.03 14.45
CA ASP A 249 19.93 4.28 15.16
C ASP A 249 18.70 3.82 14.33
N PRO A 250 18.38 2.51 14.36
CA PRO A 250 17.26 1.97 13.58
C PRO A 250 15.90 2.38 14.16
N GLU A 251 15.84 2.82 15.42
CA GLU A 251 14.56 3.13 16.08
C GLU A 251 13.96 4.44 15.56
N SER A 252 14.80 5.43 15.25
CA SER A 252 14.34 6.73 14.76
C SER A 252 13.68 6.65 13.38
N LYS A 253 13.96 5.62 12.56
CA LYS A 253 13.51 5.49 11.16
C LYS A 253 12.54 4.34 10.90
N GLY A 254 12.27 3.48 11.87
CA GLY A 254 11.49 2.26 11.70
C GLY A 254 10.08 2.46 11.11
N LYS A 255 9.49 3.64 11.26
CA LYS A 255 8.14 3.95 10.72
C LYS A 255 8.14 4.02 9.20
N VAL A 256 9.09 4.74 8.58
CA VAL A 256 9.15 4.87 7.11
C VAL A 256 9.72 3.62 6.44
N GLU A 257 10.64 2.90 7.06
CA GLU A 257 11.13 1.62 6.55
C GLU A 257 9.99 0.59 6.42
N ASN A 258 9.13 0.51 7.44
CA ASN A 258 7.91 -0.29 7.36
C ASN A 258 6.96 0.21 6.26
N CYS A 259 6.87 1.52 6.04
CA CYS A 259 6.11 2.11 4.94
C CYS A 259 6.67 1.67 3.58
N VAL A 260 7.98 1.79 3.36
CA VAL A 260 8.65 1.34 2.12
C VAL A 260 8.45 -0.16 1.89
N LYS A 261 8.58 -0.97 2.93
CA LYS A 261 8.31 -2.41 2.88
C LYS A 261 6.85 -2.68 2.50
N TYR A 262 5.91 -1.96 3.10
CA TYR A 262 4.48 -2.09 2.81
C TYR A 262 4.15 -1.72 1.36
N VAL A 263 4.71 -0.62 0.84
CA VAL A 263 4.58 -0.23 -0.58
C VAL A 263 5.09 -1.32 -1.51
N LYS A 264 6.30 -1.86 -1.23
CA LYS A 264 6.89 -2.93 -2.04
C LYS A 264 6.07 -4.21 -2.03
N GLN A 265 5.50 -4.59 -0.88
CA GLN A 265 4.81 -5.86 -0.69
C GLN A 265 3.32 -5.81 -1.03
N ASN A 266 2.64 -4.69 -0.75
CA ASN A 266 1.21 -4.57 -0.95
C ASN A 266 0.83 -3.90 -2.27
N PHE A 267 1.57 -2.87 -2.69
CA PHE A 267 1.27 -2.14 -3.92
C PHE A 267 2.06 -2.63 -5.13
N LEU A 268 3.40 -2.75 -5.02
CA LEU A 268 4.27 -3.00 -6.17
C LEU A 268 4.47 -4.49 -6.50
N THR A 269 4.35 -5.40 -5.54
CA THR A 269 4.54 -6.83 -5.82
C THR A 269 3.50 -7.32 -6.82
N ASN A 270 3.96 -8.03 -7.85
CA ASN A 270 3.13 -8.60 -8.92
C ASN A 270 2.29 -7.59 -9.73
N ARG A 271 2.65 -6.29 -9.66
CA ARG A 271 2.04 -5.24 -10.48
C ARG A 271 2.77 -5.14 -11.82
N SER A 272 2.00 -5.03 -12.89
CA SER A 272 2.55 -4.78 -14.23
C SER A 272 2.82 -3.29 -14.43
N TYR A 273 3.93 -2.98 -15.10
CA TYR A 273 4.29 -1.61 -15.47
C TYR A 273 3.83 -1.31 -16.90
N SER A 274 3.10 -0.24 -17.09
CA SER A 274 2.77 0.31 -18.41
C SER A 274 3.50 1.63 -18.66
N ASP A 275 3.25 2.61 -17.81
CA ASP A 275 3.81 3.97 -17.88
C ASP A 275 3.94 4.54 -16.46
N LEU A 276 4.81 5.54 -16.30
CA LEU A 276 5.08 6.17 -15.00
C LEU A 276 3.88 6.97 -14.49
N SER A 277 3.16 7.67 -15.36
CA SER A 277 1.98 8.46 -15.00
C SER A 277 0.85 7.55 -14.53
N VAL A 278 0.62 6.44 -15.23
CA VAL A 278 -0.36 5.42 -14.84
C VAL A 278 0.01 4.78 -13.49
N LEU A 279 1.30 4.49 -13.27
CA LEU A 279 1.75 3.94 -11.99
C LEU A 279 1.51 4.93 -10.83
N GLN A 280 1.75 6.24 -11.07
CA GLN A 280 1.49 7.29 -10.09
C GLN A 280 0.00 7.42 -9.77
N GLU A 281 -0.86 7.45 -10.78
CA GLU A 281 -2.32 7.47 -10.61
C GLU A 281 -2.83 6.25 -9.83
N GLN A 282 -2.35 5.06 -10.17
CA GLN A 282 -2.66 3.83 -9.45
C GLN A 282 -2.19 3.88 -7.98
N ALA A 283 -1.03 4.49 -7.71
CA ALA A 283 -0.51 4.65 -6.36
C ALA A 283 -1.40 5.60 -5.54
N GLU A 284 -1.83 6.71 -6.11
CA GLU A 284 -2.73 7.66 -5.46
C GLU A 284 -4.11 7.04 -5.19
N ALA A 285 -4.64 6.28 -6.15
CA ALA A 285 -5.87 5.52 -5.97
C ALA A 285 -5.73 4.46 -4.86
N TRP A 286 -4.59 3.74 -4.83
CA TRP A 286 -4.28 2.78 -3.78
C TRP A 286 -4.14 3.45 -2.40
N LEU A 287 -3.49 4.61 -2.31
CA LEU A 287 -3.37 5.37 -1.06
C LEU A 287 -4.76 5.75 -0.52
N LYS A 288 -5.65 6.24 -1.37
CA LYS A 288 -7.02 6.62 -1.00
C LYS A 288 -7.88 5.41 -0.60
N ARG A 289 -7.73 4.28 -1.28
CA ARG A 289 -8.55 3.08 -1.09
C ARG A 289 -8.03 2.18 0.04
N THR A 290 -6.71 2.08 0.19
CA THR A 290 -6.06 1.07 1.04
C THR A 290 -4.97 1.66 1.92
N GLY A 291 -3.97 2.30 1.34
CA GLY A 291 -2.76 2.71 2.06
C GLY A 291 -3.01 3.65 3.23
N ASN A 292 -3.95 4.58 3.09
CA ASN A 292 -4.33 5.56 4.11
C ASN A 292 -5.74 5.35 4.67
N ALA A 293 -6.54 4.42 4.09
CA ALA A 293 -7.93 4.19 4.49
C ALA A 293 -8.12 2.97 5.41
N MET A 294 -7.14 2.07 5.47
CA MET A 294 -7.24 0.89 6.33
C MET A 294 -6.71 1.17 7.72
N VAL A 295 -7.29 0.50 8.72
CA VAL A 295 -6.82 0.59 10.11
C VAL A 295 -5.35 0.17 10.20
N HIS A 296 -4.52 1.05 10.72
CA HIS A 296 -3.09 0.79 10.88
C HIS A 296 -2.85 -0.18 12.05
N ALA A 297 -2.08 -1.24 11.81
CA ALA A 297 -1.91 -2.35 12.75
C ALA A 297 -1.37 -1.91 14.15
N THR A 298 -0.46 -0.94 14.18
CA THR A 298 0.16 -0.47 15.44
C THR A 298 -0.69 0.55 16.17
N THR A 299 -1.27 1.53 15.45
CA THR A 299 -2.04 2.61 16.09
C THR A 299 -3.51 2.28 16.28
N CYS A 300 -3.99 1.21 15.64
CA CYS A 300 -5.41 0.81 15.60
C CYS A 300 -6.35 1.92 15.12
N LYS A 301 -5.82 2.86 14.34
CA LYS A 301 -6.54 4.02 13.80
C LYS A 301 -6.40 4.09 12.28
N ILE A 302 -7.34 4.77 11.62
CA ILE A 302 -7.27 5.02 10.18
C ILE A 302 -6.37 6.23 9.92
N PRO A 303 -5.30 6.10 9.11
CA PRO A 303 -4.36 7.20 8.86
C PRO A 303 -5.02 8.47 8.32
N PHE A 304 -6.02 8.33 7.46
CA PHE A 304 -6.77 9.47 6.92
C PHE A 304 -7.51 10.25 8.00
N ASP A 305 -8.20 9.58 8.92
CA ASP A 305 -8.97 10.23 10.00
C ASP A 305 -8.03 10.95 10.99
N GLU A 306 -6.91 10.32 11.34
CA GLU A 306 -5.88 10.96 12.17
C GLU A 306 -5.25 12.17 11.47
N TRP A 307 -5.02 12.08 10.14
CA TRP A 307 -4.52 13.21 9.36
C TRP A 307 -5.50 14.39 9.33
N CYS A 308 -6.81 14.16 9.25
CA CYS A 308 -7.81 15.23 9.32
C CYS A 308 -7.69 16.09 10.60
N SER A 309 -7.18 15.49 11.66
CA SER A 309 -6.87 16.20 12.90
C SER A 309 -5.48 16.83 12.88
N GLU A 310 -4.47 16.08 12.39
CA GLU A 310 -3.05 16.48 12.34
C GLU A 310 -2.77 17.62 11.35
N CYS A 311 -3.51 17.71 10.25
CA CYS A 311 -3.27 18.73 9.22
C CYS A 311 -3.36 20.17 9.72
N LYS A 312 -4.09 20.42 10.82
CA LYS A 312 -4.21 21.73 11.45
C LYS A 312 -2.92 22.18 12.18
N ASP A 313 -2.08 21.20 12.55
CA ASP A 313 -0.82 21.42 13.28
C ASP A 313 0.39 21.49 12.33
N LEU A 314 0.19 21.27 11.03
CA LEU A 314 1.20 21.45 10.00
C LEU A 314 1.36 22.94 9.66
N TYR A 315 2.55 23.32 9.20
CA TYR A 315 2.72 24.65 8.61
C TYR A 315 1.92 24.75 7.30
N PRO A 316 1.33 25.94 7.01
CA PRO A 316 0.61 26.14 5.75
C PRO A 316 1.50 25.88 4.53
N TYR A 317 1.00 25.11 3.58
CA TYR A 317 1.67 24.88 2.31
C TYR A 317 1.29 25.97 1.30
N VAL A 318 2.30 26.61 0.76
CA VAL A 318 2.16 27.52 -0.38
C VAL A 318 2.94 26.92 -1.55
N ALA A 319 2.25 26.64 -2.65
CA ALA A 319 2.87 26.08 -3.84
C ALA A 319 3.97 27.00 -4.38
N VAL A 320 5.16 26.44 -4.63
CA VAL A 320 6.23 27.12 -5.31
C VAL A 320 6.18 26.74 -6.79
N LEU A 321 6.31 27.74 -7.66
CA LEU A 321 6.55 27.51 -9.07
C LEU A 321 7.94 26.87 -9.21
N LEU A 322 7.98 25.54 -9.11
CA LEU A 322 9.20 24.82 -9.44
C LEU A 322 9.57 25.13 -10.88
N PRO A 323 10.84 25.47 -11.19
CA PRO A 323 11.28 25.60 -12.55
C PRO A 323 10.90 24.33 -13.29
N LYS A 324 10.13 24.44 -14.37
CA LYS A 324 9.93 23.28 -15.26
C LYS A 324 11.33 22.76 -15.60
N GLU A 325 11.55 21.44 -15.48
CA GLU A 325 12.80 20.84 -15.93
C GLU A 325 13.02 21.23 -17.39
N ASP A 326 13.77 22.29 -17.57
CA ASP A 326 14.33 22.57 -18.86
C ASP A 326 15.42 21.52 -19.06
N ALA A 327 15.16 20.51 -19.87
CA ALA A 327 16.12 19.52 -20.29
C ALA A 327 17.23 20.21 -21.11
N GLY A 328 18.05 20.99 -20.41
CA GLY A 328 19.23 21.63 -21.00
C GLY A 328 20.25 20.55 -21.31
N HIS A 329 20.48 20.27 -22.57
CA HIS A 329 21.52 19.35 -23.00
C HIS A 329 22.81 20.12 -23.27
N ALA A 330 23.94 19.62 -22.74
CA ALA A 330 25.23 20.15 -23.00
C ALA A 330 25.55 20.05 -24.52
N VAL A 331 25.89 21.15 -25.12
CA VAL A 331 26.35 21.18 -26.52
C VAL A 331 27.79 20.67 -26.55
N LEU A 332 28.04 19.57 -27.25
CA LEU A 332 29.35 19.01 -27.45
C LEU A 332 30.26 20.00 -28.20
N LYS A 333 31.61 19.84 -28.14
CA LYS A 333 32.59 20.63 -28.89
C LYS A 333 32.33 20.64 -30.40
N THR A 334 31.60 19.64 -30.91
CA THR A 334 31.19 19.51 -32.31
C THR A 334 29.91 20.26 -32.66
N ASN A 335 29.42 21.17 -31.83
CA ASN A 335 28.12 21.84 -31.97
C ASN A 335 26.91 20.89 -32.07
N CYS A 336 27.01 19.72 -31.51
CA CYS A 336 25.93 18.72 -31.48
C CYS A 336 25.37 18.58 -30.09
N VAL A 337 24.09 18.23 -29.98
CA VAL A 337 23.44 17.77 -28.78
C VAL A 337 23.10 16.30 -28.96
N ARG A 338 23.44 15.47 -27.97
CA ARG A 338 23.03 14.06 -27.94
C ARG A 338 21.78 13.93 -27.05
N TYR A 339 20.69 13.44 -27.66
CA TYR A 339 19.43 13.20 -26.96
C TYR A 339 18.85 11.84 -27.34
N LYS A 340 18.58 10.97 -26.37
CA LYS A 340 18.01 9.61 -26.55
C LYS A 340 18.70 8.80 -27.67
N GLY A 341 20.03 8.86 -27.74
CA GLY A 341 20.81 8.14 -28.75
C GLY A 341 20.97 8.87 -30.11
N ASN A 342 20.19 9.92 -30.36
CA ASN A 342 20.30 10.73 -31.56
C ASN A 342 21.25 11.90 -31.37
N ILE A 343 21.97 12.28 -32.40
CA ILE A 343 22.86 13.44 -32.42
C ILE A 343 22.24 14.50 -33.37
N THR A 344 21.97 15.66 -32.82
CA THR A 344 21.39 16.77 -33.57
C THR A 344 22.34 17.97 -33.58
N LEU A 345 22.60 18.54 -34.77
CA LEU A 345 23.38 19.75 -34.95
C LEU A 345 22.63 20.95 -34.34
N VAL A 346 23.34 21.74 -33.54
CA VAL A 346 22.82 23.02 -33.04
C VAL A 346 23.33 24.13 -33.96
N PRO A 347 22.46 25.02 -34.49
CA PRO A 347 22.90 26.16 -35.34
C PRO A 347 23.94 27.01 -34.61
N VAL A 348 25.03 27.31 -35.31
CA VAL A 348 26.11 28.16 -34.76
C VAL A 348 25.63 29.59 -34.76
N GLY A 349 25.23 30.14 -33.61
CA GLY A 349 25.01 31.58 -33.44
C GLY A 349 26.32 32.27 -33.09
N PRO A 350 26.45 33.60 -33.28
CA PRO A 350 27.65 34.34 -32.95
C PRO A 350 28.01 34.15 -31.48
N SER A 351 29.29 33.75 -31.26
CA SER A 351 29.84 33.41 -29.96
C SER A 351 30.13 34.62 -29.08
N LYS A 352 29.54 34.67 -27.90
CA LYS A 352 30.14 35.36 -26.73
C LYS A 352 29.94 34.44 -25.51
N GLY A 353 31.08 33.96 -24.95
CA GLY A 353 31.18 33.44 -23.57
C GLY A 353 30.65 32.02 -23.31
N ASN A 354 31.49 31.26 -22.70
CA ASN A 354 31.43 29.86 -22.22
C ASN A 354 30.15 29.43 -21.54
N GLU A 355 29.12 29.05 -22.22
CA GLU A 355 28.15 27.98 -21.83
C GLU A 355 26.96 28.00 -22.79
N ARG A 356 26.94 27.07 -23.72
CA ARG A 356 25.79 26.90 -24.64
C ARG A 356 24.94 25.75 -24.10
N ARG A 357 23.69 26.06 -23.72
CA ARG A 357 22.64 25.07 -23.40
C ARG A 357 21.53 25.18 -24.44
N ALA A 358 21.19 24.08 -25.09
CA ALA A 358 20.06 24.02 -26.03
C ALA A 358 18.81 23.48 -25.32
N ARG A 359 17.67 24.15 -25.48
CA ARG A 359 16.35 23.69 -24.99
C ARG A 359 15.52 23.21 -26.17
N TRP A 360 14.85 22.08 -25.98
CA TRP A 360 13.90 21.55 -26.95
C TRP A 360 12.50 22.11 -26.70
N GLY A 361 11.86 22.66 -27.73
CA GLY A 361 10.41 22.87 -27.76
C GLY A 361 9.65 21.58 -27.96
N LYS A 362 8.31 21.63 -28.08
CA LYS A 362 7.44 20.46 -28.31
C LYS A 362 7.99 19.52 -29.38
N PRO A 363 7.70 18.20 -29.33
CA PRO A 363 8.16 17.23 -30.32
C PRO A 363 7.84 17.71 -31.76
N GLY A 364 8.88 17.95 -32.57
CA GLY A 364 8.74 18.41 -33.96
C GLY A 364 9.16 19.85 -34.24
N GLY A 365 9.53 20.68 -33.23
CA GLY A 365 9.99 22.05 -33.43
C GLY A 365 11.53 22.19 -33.30
N PRO A 366 12.12 23.24 -33.92
CA PRO A 366 13.55 23.54 -33.80
C PRO A 366 13.93 23.92 -32.35
N PRO A 367 15.16 23.65 -31.90
CA PRO A 367 15.61 23.95 -30.55
C PRO A 367 15.66 25.46 -30.29
N LEU A 368 15.10 25.88 -29.14
CA LEU A 368 15.22 27.26 -28.68
C LEU A 368 16.57 27.45 -27.98
N ILE A 369 17.40 28.36 -28.53
CA ILE A 369 18.69 28.74 -27.96
C ILE A 369 18.49 29.99 -27.10
N ARG A 370 18.69 29.92 -25.81
CA ARG A 370 18.86 31.12 -24.96
C ARG A 370 20.34 31.47 -24.86
N ARG A 371 20.65 32.68 -25.23
CA ARG A 371 21.95 33.32 -24.94
C ARG A 371 21.86 33.91 -23.52
N ARG A 372 22.85 33.61 -22.68
CA ARG A 372 23.18 34.46 -21.53
C ARG A 372 24.28 35.40 -21.92
#